data_a70bce3bd148c2400f79ff48fb3d05ed
#
_entry.id   a70bce3bd148c2400f79ff48fb3d05ed
#
_cell.length_a   1.000
_cell.length_b   1.000
_cell.length_c   1.000
_cell.angle_alpha   90.00
_cell.angle_beta   90.00
_cell.angle_gamma   90.00
#
_symmetry.space_group_name_H-M   'P 1'
#
loop_
_entity.id
_entity.type
_entity.pdbx_description
1 polymer ?
#
loop_
_entity_poly.entity_id
_entity_poly.type
_entity_poly.pdbx_seq_one_letter_code
_entity_poly.pdbx_strand_id
1 'polypeptide(L)'
;MGVGTSLVLRPSVPMGHVTGAPYVVALAVARELGGRVRWPHEVVTASGESLVSVDARAGYDEGVFVRCDLVWEDEKGLDAAALERVAGEAVDAWADDVATGRAAAGPLAPVLSDYFDALLGMGEKVEVLRGGRVIGEGALVAVDVWGRATVRLKGGAQELEVAPEQARLRYV
;
A
#
# COMPACT_ATOMS: atom_id res chain seq x y z
N MET A 1 9.74 18.38 10.51
CA MET A 1 8.39 18.73 10.03
C MET A 1 8.14 18.01 8.71
N GLY A 2 6.98 17.41 8.57
CA GLY A 2 6.61 16.69 7.36
C GLY A 2 6.33 17.65 6.20
N VAL A 3 6.85 17.30 5.03
CA VAL A 3 6.53 17.92 3.75
C VAL A 3 5.90 16.88 2.84
N GLY A 4 5.29 17.28 1.76
CA GLY A 4 4.66 16.30 0.90
C GLY A 4 4.09 16.88 -0.39
N THR A 5 3.45 16.01 -1.14
CA THR A 5 2.74 16.34 -2.35
C THR A 5 1.43 15.56 -2.43
N SER A 6 0.48 16.09 -3.16
CA SER A 6 -0.82 15.44 -3.40
C SER A 6 -1.01 15.22 -4.90
N LEU A 7 -1.49 14.01 -5.22
CA LEU A 7 -1.87 13.64 -6.59
C LEU A 7 -3.37 13.36 -6.62
N VAL A 8 -4.02 13.82 -7.67
CA VAL A 8 -5.37 13.35 -8.02
C VAL A 8 -5.25 12.46 -9.24
N LEU A 9 -5.52 11.17 -9.06
CA LEU A 9 -5.44 10.14 -10.09
C LEU A 9 -6.85 9.79 -10.55
N ARG A 10 -7.04 9.62 -11.87
CA ARG A 10 -8.34 9.28 -12.46
C ARG A 10 -8.22 8.02 -13.31
N PRO A 11 -7.93 6.86 -12.66
CA PRO A 11 -7.77 5.62 -13.39
C PRO A 11 -9.11 5.15 -13.94
N SER A 12 -9.12 4.68 -15.19
CA SER A 12 -10.29 4.04 -15.80
C SER A 12 -10.43 2.61 -15.32
N VAL A 13 -10.81 2.46 -14.05
CA VAL A 13 -11.00 1.16 -13.40
C VAL A 13 -12.36 1.11 -12.72
N PRO A 14 -12.93 -0.09 -12.50
CA PRO A 14 -14.15 -0.23 -11.70
C PRO A 14 -13.96 0.36 -10.29
N MET A 15 -15.02 0.93 -9.74
CA MET A 15 -15.00 1.55 -8.40
C MET A 15 -14.42 0.61 -7.33
N GLY A 16 -14.75 -0.68 -7.40
CA GLY A 16 -14.25 -1.67 -6.44
C GLY A 16 -12.74 -1.93 -6.54
N HIS A 17 -12.08 -1.52 -7.63
CA HIS A 17 -10.63 -1.72 -7.83
C HIS A 17 -9.78 -0.54 -7.39
N VAL A 18 -10.38 0.62 -7.10
CA VAL A 18 -9.62 1.84 -6.74
C VAL A 18 -8.78 1.68 -5.47
N THR A 19 -9.15 0.76 -4.60
CA THR A 19 -8.39 0.43 -3.38
C THR A 19 -6.98 -0.11 -3.67
N GLY A 20 -6.72 -0.57 -4.88
CA GLY A 20 -5.38 -1.00 -5.32
C GLY A 20 -4.43 0.16 -5.60
N ALA A 21 -4.93 1.35 -5.92
CA ALA A 21 -4.11 2.49 -6.33
C ALA A 21 -3.01 2.86 -5.32
N PRO A 22 -3.26 2.98 -4.00
CA PRO A 22 -2.20 3.33 -3.05
C PRO A 22 -1.07 2.28 -2.97
N TYR A 23 -1.38 1.01 -3.19
CA TYR A 23 -0.36 -0.05 -3.25
C TYR A 23 0.55 0.12 -4.48
N VAL A 24 -0.05 0.43 -5.62
CA VAL A 24 0.68 0.69 -6.88
C VAL A 24 1.56 1.92 -6.73
N VAL A 25 1.05 2.99 -6.13
CA VAL A 25 1.81 4.21 -5.83
C VAL A 25 2.99 3.90 -4.92
N ALA A 26 2.77 3.18 -3.83
CA ALA A 26 3.83 2.81 -2.90
C ALA A 26 4.93 1.97 -3.56
N LEU A 27 4.56 1.02 -4.41
CA LEU A 27 5.52 0.23 -5.19
C LEU A 27 6.39 1.09 -6.10
N ALA A 28 5.78 2.02 -6.83
CA ALA A 28 6.50 2.91 -7.73
C ALA A 28 7.46 3.83 -6.98
N VAL A 29 7.00 4.42 -5.88
CA VAL A 29 7.81 5.28 -5.02
C VAL A 29 8.96 4.51 -4.37
N ALA A 30 8.69 3.29 -3.89
CA ALA A 30 9.73 2.43 -3.31
C ALA A 30 10.83 2.10 -4.33
N ARG A 31 10.47 1.78 -5.56
CA ARG A 31 11.43 1.55 -6.65
C ARG A 31 12.27 2.76 -6.96
N GLU A 32 11.64 3.94 -7.04
CA GLU A 32 12.34 5.20 -7.30
C GLU A 32 13.37 5.52 -6.21
N LEU A 33 13.03 5.24 -4.96
CA LEU A 33 13.88 5.54 -3.80
C LEU A 33 14.82 4.40 -3.40
N GLY A 34 14.76 3.24 -4.08
CA GLY A 34 15.53 2.04 -3.69
C GLY A 34 15.10 1.48 -2.34
N GLY A 35 13.86 1.70 -1.95
CA GLY A 35 13.27 1.27 -0.69
C GLY A 35 12.44 0.00 -0.78
N ARG A 36 11.70 -0.26 0.27
CA ARG A 36 10.78 -1.37 0.43
C ARG A 36 9.38 -0.85 0.77
N VAL A 37 8.41 -1.74 0.81
CA VAL A 37 7.04 -1.42 1.24
C VAL A 37 6.73 -2.16 2.53
N ARG A 38 6.11 -1.47 3.49
CA ARG A 38 5.50 -2.07 4.68
C ARG A 38 3.99 -2.02 4.53
N TRP A 39 3.35 -3.13 4.85
CA TRP A 39 1.89 -3.21 4.72
C TRP A 39 1.18 -2.09 5.52
N PRO A 40 0.16 -1.43 4.97
CA PRO A 40 -0.40 -1.69 3.63
C PRO A 40 0.41 -1.04 2.50
N HIS A 41 0.83 0.18 2.62
CA HIS A 41 1.47 0.94 1.54
C HIS A 41 2.39 2.07 2.06
N GLU A 42 3.10 1.83 3.15
CA GLU A 42 4.16 2.72 3.61
C GLU A 42 5.47 2.38 2.90
N VAL A 43 6.17 3.40 2.41
CA VAL A 43 7.49 3.23 1.81
C VAL A 43 8.55 3.39 2.89
N VAL A 44 9.43 2.39 2.99
CA VAL A 44 10.45 2.30 4.04
C VAL A 44 11.84 1.98 3.47
N THR A 45 12.86 2.20 4.26
CA THR A 45 14.22 1.69 3.96
C THR A 45 14.26 0.18 4.14
N ALA A 46 15.36 -0.45 3.70
CA ALA A 46 15.59 -1.89 3.95
C ALA A 46 15.64 -2.24 5.44
N SER A 47 15.98 -1.28 6.31
CA SER A 47 15.98 -1.43 7.77
C SER A 47 14.63 -1.11 8.43
N GLY A 48 13.63 -0.66 7.65
CA GLY A 48 12.28 -0.38 8.13
C GLY A 48 12.02 1.05 8.60
N GLU A 49 12.95 1.98 8.36
CA GLU A 49 12.71 3.40 8.65
C GLU A 49 11.75 3.99 7.63
N SER A 50 10.81 4.81 8.07
CA SER A 50 9.85 5.47 7.19
C SER A 50 10.54 6.40 6.20
N LEU A 51 10.24 6.25 4.92
CA LEU A 51 10.67 7.15 3.85
C LEU A 51 9.54 8.03 3.38
N VAL A 52 8.40 7.42 3.02
CA VAL A 52 7.21 8.13 2.54
C VAL A 52 5.98 7.44 3.06
N SER A 53 5.11 8.18 3.71
CA SER A 53 3.75 7.73 4.02
C SER A 53 2.84 8.00 2.83
N VAL A 54 2.02 7.02 2.48
CA VAL A 54 1.05 7.12 1.40
C VAL A 54 -0.34 7.01 2.01
N ASP A 55 -1.11 8.09 1.93
CA ASP A 55 -2.51 8.11 2.28
C ASP A 55 -3.36 8.25 1.01
N ALA A 56 -4.46 7.53 0.94
CA ALA A 56 -5.34 7.58 -0.23
C ALA A 56 -6.79 7.72 0.17
N ARG A 57 -7.51 8.52 -0.62
CA ARG A 57 -8.96 8.68 -0.51
C ARG A 57 -9.57 8.58 -1.90
N ALA A 58 -10.50 7.66 -2.06
CA ALA A 58 -11.29 7.54 -3.28
C ALA A 58 -12.55 8.38 -3.19
N GLY A 59 -13.01 8.84 -4.34
CA GLY A 59 -14.26 9.58 -4.47
C GLY A 59 -14.80 9.51 -5.89
N TYR A 60 -15.93 10.15 -6.07
CA TYR A 60 -16.60 10.25 -7.35
C TYR A 60 -17.13 11.67 -7.54
N ASP A 61 -16.77 12.29 -8.66
CA ASP A 61 -17.31 13.58 -9.11
C ASP A 61 -17.82 13.44 -10.55
N GLU A 62 -17.05 13.81 -11.54
CA GLU A 62 -17.31 13.54 -12.97
C GLU A 62 -16.84 12.12 -13.38
N GLY A 63 -16.32 11.35 -12.46
CA GLY A 63 -15.79 10.01 -12.61
C GLY A 63 -15.09 9.59 -11.31
N VAL A 64 -14.61 8.36 -11.29
CA VAL A 64 -13.82 7.85 -10.16
C VAL A 64 -12.50 8.59 -10.07
N PHE A 65 -12.13 9.02 -8.87
CA PHE A 65 -10.81 9.56 -8.61
C PHE A 65 -10.22 8.96 -7.32
N VAL A 66 -8.89 8.98 -7.24
CA VAL A 66 -8.14 8.67 -6.03
C VAL A 66 -7.20 9.82 -5.76
N ARG A 67 -7.33 10.44 -4.59
CA ARG A 67 -6.36 11.39 -4.10
C ARG A 67 -5.34 10.65 -3.26
N CYS A 68 -4.07 10.75 -3.63
CA CYS A 68 -2.95 10.20 -2.87
C CYS A 68 -2.12 11.34 -2.30
N ASP A 69 -1.96 11.35 -0.99
CA ASP A 69 -1.07 12.27 -0.29
C ASP A 69 0.22 11.51 0.07
N LEU A 70 1.35 12.00 -0.43
CA LEU A 70 2.68 11.50 -0.14
C LEU A 70 3.34 12.43 0.85
N VAL A 71 3.74 11.92 2.02
CA VAL A 71 4.31 12.74 3.10
C VAL A 71 5.65 12.14 3.55
N TRP A 72 6.65 12.99 3.74
CA TRP A 72 7.97 12.60 4.23
C TRP A 72 8.57 13.70 5.11
N GLU A 73 9.64 13.38 5.83
CA GLU A 73 10.38 14.37 6.61
C GLU A 73 11.24 15.26 5.70
N ASP A 74 11.23 16.54 5.96
CA ASP A 74 11.87 17.58 5.12
C ASP A 74 13.36 17.32 4.87
N GLU A 75 14.09 16.84 5.89
CA GLU A 75 15.52 16.53 5.80
C GLU A 75 15.85 15.40 4.79
N LYS A 76 14.88 14.65 4.34
CA LYS A 76 15.11 13.61 3.32
C LYS A 76 15.33 14.18 1.93
N GLY A 77 14.92 15.41 1.68
CA GLY A 77 15.21 16.14 0.44
C GLY A 77 14.69 15.44 -0.83
N LEU A 78 13.51 14.81 -0.77
CA LEU A 78 12.96 14.05 -1.88
C LEU A 78 12.40 14.97 -2.98
N ASP A 79 12.51 14.54 -4.21
CA ASP A 79 11.98 15.24 -5.39
C ASP A 79 10.49 14.91 -5.58
N ALA A 80 9.62 15.83 -5.16
CA ALA A 80 8.17 15.68 -5.27
C ALA A 80 7.72 15.42 -6.73
N ALA A 81 8.28 16.14 -7.70
CA ALA A 81 7.92 16.00 -9.11
C ALA A 81 8.26 14.60 -9.65
N ALA A 82 9.41 14.05 -9.25
CA ALA A 82 9.80 12.69 -9.62
C ALA A 82 8.86 11.65 -9.02
N LEU A 83 8.48 11.81 -7.75
CA LEU A 83 7.53 10.90 -7.08
C LEU A 83 6.15 10.95 -7.73
N GLU A 84 5.65 12.14 -8.04
CA GLU A 84 4.38 12.31 -8.75
C GLU A 84 4.39 11.63 -10.12
N ARG A 85 5.47 11.82 -10.87
CA ARG A 85 5.62 11.22 -12.20
C ARG A 85 5.62 9.69 -12.14
N VAL A 86 6.43 9.08 -11.29
CA VAL A 86 6.50 7.61 -11.21
C VAL A 86 5.21 7.01 -10.68
N ALA A 87 4.53 7.68 -9.75
CA ALA A 87 3.24 7.25 -9.25
C ALA A 87 2.16 7.29 -10.34
N GLY A 88 2.08 8.39 -11.10
CA GLY A 88 1.14 8.55 -12.20
C GLY A 88 1.34 7.51 -13.30
N GLU A 89 2.57 7.32 -13.76
CA GLU A 89 2.93 6.33 -14.77
C GLU A 89 2.58 4.90 -14.32
N ALA A 90 2.85 4.55 -13.06
CA ALA A 90 2.56 3.23 -12.53
C ALA A 90 1.05 2.97 -12.42
N VAL A 91 0.27 3.95 -12.00
CA VAL A 91 -1.19 3.83 -11.93
C VAL A 91 -1.80 3.70 -13.32
N ASP A 92 -1.30 4.44 -14.32
CA ASP A 92 -1.75 4.31 -15.70
C ASP A 92 -1.47 2.90 -16.26
N ALA A 93 -0.27 2.36 -16.03
CA ALA A 93 0.08 1.00 -16.44
C ALA A 93 -0.79 -0.06 -15.73
N TRP A 94 -1.04 0.12 -14.45
CA TRP A 94 -1.94 -0.75 -13.69
C TRP A 94 -3.37 -0.67 -14.19
N ALA A 95 -3.89 0.52 -14.53
CA ALA A 95 -5.22 0.68 -15.08
C ALA A 95 -5.36 -0.04 -16.43
N ASP A 96 -4.32 -0.04 -17.27
CA ASP A 96 -4.29 -0.81 -18.51
C ASP A 96 -4.36 -2.33 -18.24
N ASP A 97 -3.65 -2.82 -17.24
CA ASP A 97 -3.73 -4.23 -16.82
C ASP A 97 -5.13 -4.60 -16.33
N VAL A 98 -5.78 -3.72 -15.58
CA VAL A 98 -7.18 -3.91 -15.15
C VAL A 98 -8.10 -3.97 -16.36
N ALA A 99 -7.94 -3.06 -17.31
CA ALA A 99 -8.76 -3.00 -18.53
C ALA A 99 -8.62 -4.24 -19.42
N THR A 100 -7.46 -4.89 -19.40
CA THR A 100 -7.19 -6.13 -20.16
C THR A 100 -7.56 -7.42 -19.42
N GLY A 101 -8.22 -7.31 -18.25
CA GLY A 101 -8.73 -8.44 -17.48
C GLY A 101 -7.73 -9.11 -16.56
N ARG A 102 -6.53 -8.55 -16.39
CA ARG A 102 -5.49 -9.11 -15.50
C ARG A 102 -5.80 -8.98 -14.02
N ALA A 103 -6.75 -8.13 -13.66
CA ALA A 103 -7.19 -7.90 -12.30
C ALA A 103 -8.56 -8.55 -11.98
N ALA A 104 -8.95 -9.60 -12.71
CA ALA A 104 -10.24 -10.26 -12.49
C ALA A 104 -10.37 -10.85 -11.08
N ALA A 105 -9.28 -11.34 -10.49
CA ALA A 105 -9.28 -11.87 -9.13
C ALA A 105 -9.29 -10.79 -8.04
N GLY A 106 -8.85 -9.59 -8.36
CA GLY A 106 -8.77 -8.45 -7.45
C GLY A 106 -7.79 -7.40 -7.95
N PRO A 107 -7.81 -6.18 -7.37
CA PRO A 107 -7.06 -5.04 -7.90
C PRO A 107 -5.53 -5.24 -7.89
N LEU A 108 -4.99 -6.01 -6.95
CA LEU A 108 -3.55 -6.25 -6.85
C LEU A 108 -3.05 -7.43 -7.69
N ALA A 109 -3.93 -8.21 -8.31
CA ALA A 109 -3.51 -9.38 -9.08
C ALA A 109 -2.37 -9.08 -10.08
N PRO A 110 -2.39 -7.97 -10.86
CA PRO A 110 -1.30 -7.66 -11.78
C PRO A 110 0.04 -7.33 -11.12
N VAL A 111 0.03 -6.87 -9.87
CA VAL A 111 1.21 -6.35 -9.16
C VAL A 111 1.55 -7.13 -7.89
N LEU A 112 0.80 -8.17 -7.57
CA LEU A 112 0.95 -8.89 -6.29
C LEU A 112 2.34 -9.51 -6.10
N SER A 113 2.90 -10.09 -7.16
CA SER A 113 4.26 -10.64 -7.10
C SER A 113 5.30 -9.56 -6.81
N ASP A 114 5.22 -8.42 -7.49
CA ASP A 114 6.08 -7.28 -7.26
C ASP A 114 5.91 -6.71 -5.85
N TYR A 115 4.66 -6.70 -5.37
CA TYR A 115 4.36 -6.26 -4.01
C TYR A 115 5.01 -7.18 -2.98
N PHE A 116 4.93 -8.51 -3.13
CA PHE A 116 5.60 -9.45 -2.25
C PHE A 116 7.12 -9.30 -2.27
N ASP A 117 7.70 -9.06 -3.44
CA ASP A 117 9.14 -8.85 -3.58
C ASP A 117 9.61 -7.58 -2.85
N ALA A 118 8.77 -6.54 -2.83
CA ALA A 118 9.05 -5.28 -2.15
C ALA A 118 8.69 -5.29 -0.65
N LEU A 119 7.82 -6.21 -0.23
CA LEU A 119 7.25 -6.21 1.12
C LEU A 119 8.29 -6.54 2.18
N LEU A 120 8.41 -5.66 3.17
CA LEU A 120 9.18 -5.86 4.38
C LEU A 120 8.25 -6.38 5.48
N GLY A 121 8.70 -7.36 6.25
CA GLY A 121 7.97 -7.82 7.44
C GLY A 121 7.19 -9.13 7.28
N MET A 122 7.28 -9.80 6.12
CA MET A 122 6.72 -11.14 5.98
C MET A 122 7.37 -12.12 6.96
N GLY A 123 6.55 -12.84 7.72
CA GLY A 123 6.98 -13.76 8.76
C GLY A 123 7.36 -13.08 10.09
N GLU A 124 7.39 -11.76 10.14
CA GLU A 124 7.73 -11.03 11.37
C GLU A 124 6.56 -10.96 12.35
N LYS A 125 6.91 -10.80 13.63
CA LYS A 125 5.94 -10.58 14.70
C LYS A 125 5.25 -9.24 14.53
N VAL A 126 3.91 -9.30 14.63
CA VAL A 126 3.06 -8.13 14.57
C VAL A 126 1.98 -8.18 15.64
N GLU A 127 1.57 -7.00 16.06
CA GLU A 127 0.35 -6.79 16.82
C GLU A 127 -0.70 -6.16 15.91
N VAL A 128 -1.91 -6.65 15.96
CA VAL A 128 -3.05 -6.09 15.25
C VAL A 128 -3.76 -5.10 16.14
N LEU A 129 -3.85 -3.84 15.70
CA LEU A 129 -4.44 -2.74 16.46
C LEU A 129 -5.75 -2.29 15.80
N ARG A 130 -6.81 -2.24 16.59
CA ARG A 130 -8.09 -1.65 16.19
C ARG A 130 -8.50 -0.62 17.24
N GLY A 131 -8.72 0.63 16.78
CA GLY A 131 -9.06 1.73 17.68
C GLY A 131 -8.02 1.95 18.80
N GLY A 132 -6.74 1.75 18.51
CA GLY A 132 -5.65 1.88 19.47
C GLY A 132 -5.48 0.72 20.43
N ARG A 133 -6.30 -0.33 20.33
CA ARG A 133 -6.22 -1.53 21.18
C ARG A 133 -5.65 -2.70 20.40
N VAL A 134 -4.78 -3.47 21.04
CA VAL A 134 -4.29 -4.74 20.50
C VAL A 134 -5.42 -5.76 20.55
N ILE A 135 -5.82 -6.27 19.39
CA ILE A 135 -6.87 -7.30 19.26
C ILE A 135 -6.29 -8.68 18.92
N GLY A 136 -5.00 -8.76 18.62
CA GLY A 136 -4.30 -10.01 18.34
C GLY A 136 -2.81 -9.80 18.18
N GLU A 137 -2.06 -10.87 18.39
CA GLU A 137 -0.62 -10.97 18.15
C GLU A 137 -0.32 -12.18 17.30
N GLY A 138 0.63 -12.05 16.38
CA GLY A 138 1.01 -13.17 15.53
C GLY A 138 2.10 -12.80 14.54
N ALA A 139 2.11 -13.47 13.40
CA ALA A 139 3.04 -13.21 12.30
C ALA A 139 2.28 -12.85 11.05
N LEU A 140 2.78 -11.86 10.31
CA LEU A 140 2.26 -11.53 8.98
C LEU A 140 2.65 -12.66 8.00
N VAL A 141 1.66 -13.36 7.45
CA VAL A 141 1.92 -14.54 6.60
C VAL A 141 1.46 -14.41 5.16
N ALA A 142 0.55 -13.48 4.87
CA ALA A 142 0.08 -13.24 3.51
C ALA A 142 -0.54 -11.85 3.33
N VAL A 143 -0.62 -11.43 2.09
CA VAL A 143 -1.47 -10.33 1.62
C VAL A 143 -2.20 -10.82 0.38
N ASP A 144 -3.51 -10.62 0.32
CA ASP A 144 -4.32 -11.09 -0.79
C ASP A 144 -4.42 -10.07 -1.95
N VAL A 145 -5.11 -10.45 -3.01
CA VAL A 145 -5.31 -9.61 -4.20
C VAL A 145 -6.15 -8.35 -3.94
N TRP A 146 -6.79 -8.25 -2.78
CA TRP A 146 -7.52 -7.08 -2.32
C TRP A 146 -6.70 -6.20 -1.36
N GLY A 147 -5.46 -6.60 -1.05
CA GLY A 147 -4.57 -5.89 -0.15
C GLY A 147 -4.81 -6.18 1.33
N ARG A 148 -5.62 -7.18 1.66
CA ARG A 148 -5.85 -7.58 3.04
C ARG A 148 -4.68 -8.43 3.54
N ALA A 149 -4.23 -8.12 4.75
CA ALA A 149 -3.19 -8.90 5.41
C ALA A 149 -3.77 -10.09 6.14
N THR A 150 -3.08 -11.21 6.12
CA THR A 150 -3.37 -12.36 6.96
C THR A 150 -2.32 -12.45 8.06
N VAL A 151 -2.75 -12.43 9.31
CA VAL A 151 -1.91 -12.59 10.49
C VAL A 151 -2.22 -13.95 11.11
N ARG A 152 -1.22 -14.83 11.17
CA ARG A 152 -1.33 -16.10 11.89
C ARG A 152 -1.14 -15.80 13.35
N LEU A 153 -2.20 -15.99 14.13
CA LEU A 153 -2.22 -15.69 15.56
C LEU A 153 -1.29 -16.61 16.35
N LYS A 154 -0.82 -16.10 17.47
CA LYS A 154 0.01 -16.84 18.43
C LYS A 154 -0.68 -18.13 18.85
N GLY A 155 0.04 -19.26 18.73
CA GLY A 155 -0.55 -20.58 18.91
C GLY A 155 -0.80 -21.34 17.60
N GLY A 156 -0.77 -20.66 16.45
CA GLY A 156 -0.71 -21.26 15.11
C GLY A 156 -2.02 -21.83 14.55
N ALA A 157 -3.09 -21.88 15.34
CA ALA A 157 -4.36 -22.52 14.95
C ALA A 157 -5.35 -21.57 14.26
N GLN A 158 -5.17 -20.26 14.39
CA GLN A 158 -6.10 -19.27 13.87
C GLN A 158 -5.37 -18.22 13.04
N GLU A 159 -6.07 -17.73 12.02
CA GLU A 159 -5.62 -16.63 11.18
C GLU A 159 -6.65 -15.49 11.26
N LEU A 160 -6.14 -14.27 11.30
CA LEU A 160 -6.92 -13.05 11.28
C LEU A 160 -6.67 -12.34 9.96
N GLU A 161 -7.73 -12.10 9.21
CA GLU A 161 -7.69 -11.31 7.99
C GLU A 161 -7.99 -9.84 8.33
N VAL A 162 -7.14 -8.94 7.87
CA VAL A 162 -7.17 -7.53 8.24
C VAL A 162 -7.17 -6.66 6.99
N ALA A 163 -8.19 -5.84 6.84
CA ALA A 163 -8.20 -4.77 5.84
C ALA A 163 -7.59 -3.48 6.42
N PRO A 164 -6.94 -2.65 5.59
CA PRO A 164 -6.27 -1.43 6.07
C PRO A 164 -7.20 -0.44 6.77
N GLU A 165 -8.46 -0.37 6.35
CA GLU A 165 -9.48 0.49 6.95
C GLU A 165 -10.00 -0.02 8.30
N GLN A 166 -9.74 -1.30 8.63
CA GLN A 166 -10.25 -1.95 9.84
C GLN A 166 -9.23 -1.93 10.98
N ALA A 167 -7.96 -2.08 10.67
CA ALA A 167 -6.91 -2.20 11.67
C ALA A 167 -5.53 -1.84 11.11
N ARG A 168 -4.57 -1.69 12.01
CA ARG A 168 -3.16 -1.44 11.71
C ARG A 168 -2.31 -2.59 12.23
N LEU A 169 -1.16 -2.78 11.61
CA LEU A 169 -0.13 -3.69 12.13
C LEU A 169 0.99 -2.87 12.78
N ARG A 170 1.39 -3.30 13.98
CA ARG A 170 2.58 -2.78 14.66
C ARG A 170 3.62 -3.89 14.73
N TYR A 171 4.78 -3.63 14.17
CA TYR A 171 5.90 -4.58 14.19
C TYR A 171 6.60 -4.51 15.55
N VAL A 172 6.92 -5.65 16.13
CA VAL A 172 7.51 -5.78 17.48
C VAL A 172 8.85 -6.50 17.46
#